data_8550151ad36ac9f0da8e9c07cbfdb82b
#
_entry.id   8550151ad36ac9f0da8e9c07cbfdb82b
#
_cell.length_a   1.000
_cell.length_b   1.000
_cell.length_c   1.000
_cell.angle_alpha   90.00
_cell.angle_beta   90.00
_cell.angle_gamma   90.00
#
_symmetry.space_group_name_H-M   'P 1'
#
loop_
_entity.id
_entity.type
_entity.pdbx_description
1 polymer ?
#
loop_
_entity_poly.entity_id
_entity_poly.type
_entity_poly.pdbx_seq_one_letter_code
_entity_poly.pdbx_strand_id
1 'polypeptide(L)'
;VFGQRTQLWWDIPIRESFSMLKEIYEIPNSVYDANIKYFGEILGVSEFMGYPARKLSLGQRMRADIVASLIHNPPVIYLDEPTIGLDVAVKERVCEFLKKINKERGTTILLTSHDLDDIEKVCSRIIVIDHGKKLFDGDAALLKRKYAYNRCIVVKTAYDLPKENKICNELPNITVEKTDSHVYEISFNQDEYSAYNIIQKLSEYLPIVDFSLREPSVEQVVKKIYNGEIEREFEV
;
A
#
# COMPACT_ATOMS: atom_id res chain seq x y z
N VAL A 1 -1.20 17.95 -0.20
CA VAL A 1 0.02 17.69 -0.99
C VAL A 1 -0.43 17.05 -2.29
N PHE A 2 -0.08 17.67 -3.41
CA PHE A 2 -0.52 17.22 -4.74
C PHE A 2 0.68 16.69 -5.53
N GLY A 3 0.89 15.39 -5.45
CA GLY A 3 1.79 14.62 -6.31
C GLY A 3 3.14 15.28 -6.61
N GLN A 4 3.31 15.79 -7.83
CA GLN A 4 4.58 16.38 -8.27
C GLN A 4 4.69 17.90 -8.05
N ARG A 5 3.66 18.55 -7.51
CA ARG A 5 3.68 20.00 -7.25
C ARG A 5 3.99 20.26 -5.79
N THR A 6 5.12 20.98 -5.55
CA THR A 6 5.50 21.40 -4.22
C THR A 6 4.76 22.69 -3.81
N GLN A 7 4.39 22.76 -2.54
CA GLN A 7 3.90 24.00 -1.92
C GLN A 7 5.04 24.88 -1.36
N LEU A 8 6.28 24.37 -1.42
CA LEU A 8 7.45 25.09 -0.97
C LEU A 8 7.91 26.10 -2.02
N TRP A 9 8.45 27.22 -1.58
CA TRP A 9 9.03 28.22 -2.48
C TRP A 9 10.30 27.69 -3.13
N TRP A 10 10.37 27.76 -4.45
CA TRP A 10 11.36 27.06 -5.27
C TRP A 10 12.80 27.53 -5.04
N ASP A 11 13.01 28.83 -4.84
CA ASP A 11 14.33 29.47 -4.82
C ASP A 11 14.87 29.81 -3.43
N ILE A 12 14.06 29.69 -2.38
CA ILE A 12 14.48 29.96 -1.01
C ILE A 12 14.71 28.69 -0.21
N PRO A 13 15.53 28.72 0.85
CA PRO A 13 15.72 27.59 1.74
C PRO A 13 14.41 27.07 2.32
N ILE A 14 14.34 25.73 2.56
CA ILE A 14 13.13 25.07 3.09
C ILE A 14 12.71 25.70 4.43
N ARG A 15 13.67 26.02 5.30
CA ARG A 15 13.36 26.70 6.58
C ARG A 15 12.63 28.02 6.41
N GLU A 16 12.96 28.80 5.35
CA GLU A 16 12.27 30.07 5.07
C GLU A 16 10.85 29.82 4.57
N SER A 17 10.67 28.78 3.73
CA SER A 17 9.33 28.34 3.33
C SER A 17 8.47 27.96 4.54
N PHE A 18 9.04 27.22 5.50
CA PHE A 18 8.32 26.87 6.73
C PHE A 18 8.01 28.10 7.59
N SER A 19 8.96 29.05 7.69
CA SER A 19 8.73 30.30 8.40
C SER A 19 7.61 31.14 7.77
N MET A 20 7.53 31.17 6.43
CA MET A 20 6.44 31.85 5.74
C MET A 20 5.09 31.17 6.00
N LEU A 21 5.06 29.83 5.98
CA LEU A 21 3.85 29.08 6.31
C LEU A 21 3.43 29.30 7.77
N LYS A 22 4.39 29.42 8.70
CA LYS A 22 4.10 29.75 10.09
C LYS A 22 3.35 31.07 10.20
N GLU A 23 3.80 32.12 9.49
CA GLU A 23 3.11 33.44 9.49
C GLU A 23 1.75 33.38 8.80
N ILE A 24 1.65 32.67 7.66
CA ILE A 24 0.38 32.52 6.92
C ILE A 24 -0.69 31.81 7.76
N TYR A 25 -0.31 30.77 8.50
CA TYR A 25 -1.23 30.01 9.34
C TYR A 25 -1.29 30.52 10.78
N GLU A 26 -0.62 31.63 11.10
CA GLU A 26 -0.59 32.25 12.43
C GLU A 26 -0.19 31.27 13.53
N ILE A 27 0.82 30.41 13.27
CA ILE A 27 1.23 29.34 14.17
C ILE A 27 2.04 29.94 15.34
N PRO A 28 1.64 29.70 16.62
CA PRO A 28 2.42 30.13 17.76
C PRO A 28 3.85 29.58 17.74
N ASN A 29 4.85 30.38 18.14
CA ASN A 29 6.26 29.99 18.11
C ASN A 29 6.51 28.64 18.79
N SER A 30 5.95 28.43 19.98
CA SER A 30 6.13 27.17 20.73
C SER A 30 5.60 25.94 19.98
N VAL A 31 4.50 26.08 19.25
CA VAL A 31 3.90 25.02 18.43
C VAL A 31 4.75 24.74 17.19
N TYR A 32 5.16 25.83 16.52
CA TYR A 32 6.03 25.74 15.34
C TYR A 32 7.36 25.06 15.66
N ASP A 33 8.08 25.51 16.71
CA ASP A 33 9.36 24.96 17.09
C ASP A 33 9.27 23.48 17.48
N ALA A 34 8.24 23.11 18.24
CA ALA A 34 7.97 21.72 18.60
C ALA A 34 7.67 20.85 17.35
N ASN A 35 6.86 21.36 16.42
CA ASN A 35 6.50 20.63 15.21
C ASN A 35 7.69 20.49 14.26
N ILE A 36 8.46 21.54 14.02
CA ILE A 36 9.64 21.49 13.17
C ILE A 36 10.68 20.52 13.72
N LYS A 37 10.90 20.52 15.04
CA LYS A 37 11.81 19.58 15.69
C LYS A 37 11.31 18.15 15.49
N TYR A 38 10.06 17.88 15.87
CA TYR A 38 9.47 16.55 15.84
C TYR A 38 9.39 15.97 14.41
N PHE A 39 8.83 16.70 13.46
CA PHE A 39 8.71 16.24 12.07
C PHE A 39 10.06 16.20 11.36
N GLY A 40 10.92 17.18 11.65
CA GLY A 40 12.27 17.27 11.07
C GLY A 40 13.15 16.09 11.43
N GLU A 41 13.07 15.62 12.68
CA GLU A 41 13.81 14.45 13.15
C GLU A 41 13.27 13.16 12.52
N ILE A 42 11.96 12.93 12.57
CA ILE A 42 11.37 11.67 12.07
C ILE A 42 11.52 11.52 10.56
N LEU A 43 11.26 12.59 9.81
CA LEU A 43 11.36 12.57 8.34
C LEU A 43 12.77 12.91 7.83
N GLY A 44 13.72 13.22 8.72
CA GLY A 44 15.09 13.57 8.36
C GLY A 44 15.18 14.86 7.53
N VAL A 45 14.22 15.80 7.70
CA VAL A 45 14.19 17.06 6.95
C VAL A 45 15.24 18.04 7.46
N SER A 46 15.63 17.92 8.73
CA SER A 46 16.64 18.77 9.37
C SER A 46 17.96 18.83 8.60
N GLU A 47 18.36 17.75 7.94
CA GLU A 47 19.62 17.64 7.18
C GLU A 47 19.69 18.57 5.97
N PHE A 48 18.55 18.95 5.40
CA PHE A 48 18.50 19.74 4.17
C PHE A 48 17.64 21.01 4.27
N MET A 49 17.26 21.43 5.46
CA MET A 49 16.48 22.66 5.67
C MET A 49 17.15 23.94 5.14
N GLY A 50 18.49 23.93 5.02
CA GLY A 50 19.25 25.05 4.46
C GLY A 50 19.27 25.13 2.94
N TYR A 51 18.76 24.12 2.24
CA TYR A 51 18.74 24.08 0.78
C TYR A 51 17.41 24.56 0.21
N PRO A 52 17.41 25.25 -0.96
CA PRO A 52 16.19 25.60 -1.67
C PRO A 52 15.52 24.37 -2.30
N ALA A 53 14.18 24.41 -2.45
CA ALA A 53 13.40 23.28 -2.96
C ALA A 53 13.91 22.74 -4.31
N ARG A 54 14.43 23.59 -5.19
CA ARG A 54 15.00 23.23 -6.50
C ARG A 54 16.24 22.32 -6.42
N LYS A 55 16.95 22.31 -5.30
CA LYS A 55 18.15 21.50 -5.10
C LYS A 55 17.85 20.13 -4.44
N LEU A 56 16.63 19.91 -3.99
CA LEU A 56 16.23 18.69 -3.32
C LEU A 56 15.92 17.58 -4.33
N SER A 57 16.26 16.34 -3.95
CA SER A 57 15.74 15.16 -4.63
C SER A 57 14.21 15.11 -4.50
N LEU A 58 13.54 14.29 -5.33
CA LEU A 58 12.09 14.09 -5.24
C LEU A 58 11.69 13.65 -3.83
N GLY A 59 12.40 12.67 -3.26
CA GLY A 59 12.10 12.15 -1.93
C GLY A 59 12.35 13.16 -0.81
N GLN A 60 13.39 14.01 -0.92
CA GLN A 60 13.62 15.11 0.04
C GLN A 60 12.51 16.14 -0.04
N ARG A 61 12.09 16.50 -1.26
CA ARG A 61 11.02 17.46 -1.49
C ARG A 61 9.69 16.94 -0.95
N MET A 62 9.34 15.69 -1.23
CA MET A 62 8.11 15.06 -0.73
C MET A 62 8.06 15.08 0.82
N ARG A 63 9.16 14.72 1.49
CA ARG A 63 9.23 14.76 2.96
C ARG A 63 9.05 16.18 3.50
N ALA A 64 9.66 17.18 2.84
CA ALA A 64 9.48 18.57 3.22
C ALA A 64 8.05 19.08 2.96
N ASP A 65 7.41 18.67 1.87
CA ASP A 65 6.00 18.98 1.57
C ASP A 65 5.04 18.38 2.60
N ILE A 66 5.30 17.15 3.05
CA ILE A 66 4.52 16.52 4.13
C ILE A 66 4.69 17.31 5.43
N VAL A 67 5.90 17.73 5.80
CA VAL A 67 6.12 18.59 6.97
C VAL A 67 5.36 19.92 6.81
N ALA A 68 5.48 20.57 5.66
CA ALA A 68 4.77 21.84 5.38
C ALA A 68 3.24 21.70 5.55
N SER A 69 2.68 20.55 5.18
CA SER A 69 1.24 20.30 5.32
C SER A 69 0.79 20.01 6.75
N LEU A 70 1.72 19.71 7.66
CA LEU A 70 1.42 19.30 9.03
C LEU A 70 1.84 20.33 10.10
N ILE A 71 2.68 21.32 9.77
CA ILE A 71 3.24 22.23 10.78
C ILE A 71 2.19 23.05 11.53
N HIS A 72 1.02 23.25 10.93
CA HIS A 72 -0.12 23.97 11.52
C HIS A 72 -1.15 23.06 12.22
N ASN A 73 -0.82 21.75 12.39
CA ASN A 73 -1.67 20.75 13.04
C ASN A 73 -3.09 20.66 12.44
N PRO A 74 -3.26 20.47 11.14
CA PRO A 74 -4.59 20.38 10.54
C PRO A 74 -5.33 19.13 11.03
N PRO A 75 -6.66 19.18 11.20
CA PRO A 75 -7.46 18.00 11.54
C PRO A 75 -7.57 17.00 10.38
N VAL A 76 -7.40 17.46 9.13
CA VAL A 76 -7.49 16.64 7.92
C VAL A 76 -6.39 17.03 6.95
N ILE A 77 -5.71 16.04 6.36
CA ILE A 77 -4.76 16.23 5.26
C ILE A 77 -5.12 15.36 4.06
N TYR A 78 -4.85 15.89 2.87
CA TYR A 78 -4.99 15.19 1.59
C TYR A 78 -3.60 14.99 1.00
N LEU A 79 -3.27 13.73 0.73
CA LEU A 79 -2.00 13.32 0.15
C LEU A 79 -2.26 12.60 -1.18
N ASP A 80 -1.81 13.20 -2.26
CA ASP A 80 -1.93 12.60 -3.59
C ASP A 80 -0.59 11.97 -3.96
N GLU A 81 -0.57 10.64 -4.05
CA GLU A 81 0.61 9.83 -4.37
C GLU A 81 1.87 10.15 -3.51
N PRO A 82 1.78 10.15 -2.15
CA PRO A 82 2.85 10.65 -1.29
C PRO A 82 4.12 9.78 -1.28
N THR A 83 4.07 8.61 -1.87
CA THR A 83 5.18 7.63 -1.91
C THR A 83 5.77 7.43 -3.29
N ILE A 84 5.22 8.10 -4.31
CA ILE A 84 5.67 7.95 -5.71
C ILE A 84 7.14 8.39 -5.87
N GLY A 85 7.93 7.53 -6.53
CA GLY A 85 9.34 7.84 -6.83
C GLY A 85 10.27 7.89 -5.62
N LEU A 86 9.82 7.41 -4.46
CA LEU A 86 10.66 7.24 -3.28
C LEU A 86 11.37 5.87 -3.34
N ASP A 87 12.60 5.83 -2.80
CA ASP A 87 13.24 4.55 -2.50
C ASP A 87 12.52 3.83 -1.34
N VAL A 88 12.72 2.51 -1.25
CA VAL A 88 12.00 1.65 -0.30
C VAL A 88 12.13 2.13 1.14
N ALA A 89 13.34 2.53 1.56
CA ALA A 89 13.59 2.95 2.94
C ALA A 89 12.90 4.28 3.30
N VAL A 90 12.90 5.24 2.36
CA VAL A 90 12.19 6.53 2.53
C VAL A 90 10.69 6.32 2.52
N LYS A 91 10.20 5.44 1.65
CA LYS A 91 8.79 5.06 1.55
C LYS A 91 8.26 4.47 2.86
N GLU A 92 8.96 3.48 3.42
CA GLU A 92 8.60 2.90 4.72
C GLU A 92 8.55 3.96 5.83
N ARG A 93 9.56 4.83 5.90
CA ARG A 93 9.62 5.91 6.89
C ARG A 93 8.43 6.87 6.77
N VAL A 94 8.03 7.22 5.55
CA VAL A 94 6.84 8.06 5.31
C VAL A 94 5.57 7.34 5.75
N CYS A 95 5.40 6.07 5.41
CA CYS A 95 4.24 5.27 5.80
C CYS A 95 4.11 5.16 7.33
N GLU A 96 5.21 4.84 8.02
CA GLU A 96 5.24 4.76 9.49
C GLU A 96 4.92 6.12 10.14
N PHE A 97 5.49 7.19 9.59
CA PHE A 97 5.22 8.53 10.06
C PHE A 97 3.74 8.91 9.93
N LEU A 98 3.10 8.62 8.81
CA LEU A 98 1.68 8.90 8.60
C LEU A 98 0.79 8.13 9.60
N LYS A 99 1.06 6.85 9.84
CA LYS A 99 0.39 6.07 10.88
C LYS A 99 0.54 6.71 12.27
N LYS A 100 1.76 7.12 12.58
CA LYS A 100 2.08 7.72 13.87
C LYS A 100 1.32 9.03 14.09
N ILE A 101 1.29 9.91 13.08
CA ILE A 101 0.53 11.16 13.14
C ILE A 101 -0.97 10.92 13.30
N ASN A 102 -1.54 10.00 12.54
CA ASN A 102 -2.95 9.63 12.69
C ASN A 102 -3.26 9.16 14.12
N LYS A 103 -2.42 8.26 14.67
CA LYS A 103 -2.61 7.68 16.00
C LYS A 103 -2.39 8.67 17.14
N GLU A 104 -1.32 9.48 17.07
CA GLU A 104 -0.91 10.36 18.18
C GLU A 104 -1.63 11.70 18.19
N ARG A 105 -1.97 12.23 17.00
CA ARG A 105 -2.59 13.57 16.85
C ARG A 105 -4.04 13.54 16.41
N GLY A 106 -4.58 12.36 16.06
CA GLY A 106 -5.94 12.23 15.57
C GLY A 106 -6.17 12.87 14.20
N THR A 107 -5.09 13.22 13.46
CA THR A 107 -5.20 13.81 12.12
C THR A 107 -5.81 12.79 11.16
N THR A 108 -6.91 13.13 10.53
CA THR A 108 -7.49 12.31 9.46
C THR A 108 -6.65 12.45 8.20
N ILE A 109 -6.20 11.32 7.66
CA ILE A 109 -5.35 11.29 6.46
C ILE A 109 -6.13 10.63 5.34
N LEU A 110 -6.38 11.37 4.26
CA LEU A 110 -6.91 10.84 3.02
C LEU A 110 -5.78 10.83 2.01
N LEU A 111 -5.41 9.62 1.56
CA LEU A 111 -4.33 9.47 0.58
C LEU A 111 -4.82 8.71 -0.66
N THR A 112 -4.29 9.08 -1.82
CA THR A 112 -4.38 8.30 -3.03
C THR A 112 -3.06 7.58 -3.27
N SER A 113 -3.10 6.37 -3.77
CA SER A 113 -1.93 5.65 -4.26
C SER A 113 -2.35 4.59 -5.28
N HIS A 114 -1.49 4.34 -6.24
CA HIS A 114 -1.59 3.19 -7.13
C HIS A 114 -0.80 2.00 -6.59
N ASP A 115 0.02 2.21 -5.56
CA ASP A 115 0.72 1.16 -4.84
C ASP A 115 -0.15 0.64 -3.70
N LEU A 116 -0.76 -0.51 -3.93
CA LEU A 116 -1.73 -1.09 -3.02
C LEU A 116 -1.09 -1.70 -1.77
N ASP A 117 0.20 -2.05 -1.82
CA ASP A 117 0.96 -2.47 -0.63
C ASP A 117 1.12 -1.32 0.37
N ASP A 118 1.31 -0.10 -0.12
CA ASP A 118 1.34 1.09 0.74
C ASP A 118 -0.01 1.36 1.38
N ILE A 119 -1.09 1.26 0.58
CA ILE A 119 -2.45 1.41 1.08
C ILE A 119 -2.74 0.39 2.17
N GLU A 120 -2.41 -0.87 1.96
CA GLU A 120 -2.62 -1.94 2.93
C GLU A 120 -1.84 -1.70 4.23
N LYS A 121 -0.62 -1.18 4.12
CA LYS A 121 0.21 -0.86 5.28
C LYS A 121 -0.29 0.36 6.06
N VAL A 122 -0.78 1.40 5.39
CA VAL A 122 -1.07 2.70 6.03
C VAL A 122 -2.54 2.86 6.39
N CYS A 123 -3.45 2.40 5.54
CA CYS A 123 -4.86 2.72 5.62
C CYS A 123 -5.65 1.69 6.44
N SER A 124 -6.47 2.17 7.36
CA SER A 124 -7.48 1.36 8.06
C SER A 124 -8.77 1.19 7.25
N ARG A 125 -9.03 2.09 6.29
CA ARG A 125 -10.21 2.08 5.42
C ARG A 125 -9.78 2.33 3.99
N ILE A 126 -10.31 1.55 3.06
CA ILE A 126 -10.03 1.61 1.64
C ILE A 126 -11.32 1.93 0.90
N ILE A 127 -11.27 2.88 -0.03
CA ILE A 127 -12.35 3.20 -0.94
C ILE A 127 -11.83 2.92 -2.36
N VAL A 128 -12.47 1.99 -3.07
CA VAL A 128 -12.15 1.71 -4.48
C VAL A 128 -13.17 2.43 -5.36
N ILE A 129 -12.66 3.22 -6.30
CA ILE A 129 -13.47 4.01 -7.24
C ILE A 129 -13.09 3.61 -8.66
N ASP A 130 -14.09 3.34 -9.51
CA ASP A 130 -13.93 3.08 -10.92
C ASP A 130 -15.04 3.74 -11.73
N HIS A 131 -14.71 4.35 -12.86
CA HIS A 131 -15.67 5.05 -13.73
C HIS A 131 -16.63 6.00 -12.97
N GLY A 132 -16.12 6.70 -11.94
CA GLY A 132 -16.91 7.64 -11.13
C GLY A 132 -17.89 6.98 -10.15
N LYS A 133 -17.82 5.66 -9.97
CA LYS A 133 -18.65 4.92 -9.02
C LYS A 133 -17.78 4.35 -7.90
N LYS A 134 -18.32 4.38 -6.69
CA LYS A 134 -17.69 3.74 -5.53
C LYS A 134 -17.95 2.23 -5.62
N LEU A 135 -16.89 1.45 -5.80
CA LEU A 135 -16.97 0.00 -5.92
C LEU A 135 -16.84 -0.73 -4.58
N PHE A 136 -16.06 -0.17 -3.67
CA PHE A 136 -15.84 -0.72 -2.33
C PHE A 136 -15.63 0.40 -1.33
N ASP A 137 -15.99 0.14 -0.09
CA ASP A 137 -15.76 1.03 1.05
C ASP A 137 -15.70 0.19 2.32
N GLY A 138 -14.51 0.03 2.89
CA GLY A 138 -14.31 -0.82 4.07
C GLY A 138 -12.82 -1.01 4.42
N ASP A 139 -12.52 -1.92 5.33
CA ASP A 139 -11.15 -2.27 5.66
C ASP A 139 -10.52 -3.28 4.67
N ALA A 140 -9.18 -3.37 4.68
CA ALA A 140 -8.44 -4.28 3.81
C ALA A 140 -8.80 -5.77 4.04
N ALA A 141 -9.08 -6.15 5.28
CA ALA A 141 -9.46 -7.53 5.60
C ALA A 141 -10.86 -7.87 5.07
N LEU A 142 -11.78 -6.90 5.11
CA LEU A 142 -13.10 -7.05 4.51
C LEU A 142 -13.00 -7.15 2.98
N LEU A 143 -12.16 -6.31 2.36
CA LEU A 143 -11.90 -6.37 0.93
C LEU A 143 -11.38 -7.75 0.53
N LYS A 144 -10.38 -8.24 1.25
CA LYS A 144 -9.82 -9.58 1.03
C LYS A 144 -10.86 -10.68 1.25
N ARG A 145 -11.61 -10.65 2.34
CA ARG A 145 -12.66 -11.65 2.61
C ARG A 145 -13.77 -11.65 1.56
N LYS A 146 -14.21 -10.47 1.12
CA LYS A 146 -15.32 -10.35 0.18
C LYS A 146 -14.94 -10.77 -1.25
N TYR A 147 -13.69 -10.53 -1.66
CA TYR A 147 -13.28 -10.68 -3.05
C TYR A 147 -12.10 -11.61 -3.28
N ALA A 148 -11.44 -12.06 -2.23
CA ALA A 148 -10.32 -12.99 -2.32
C ALA A 148 -10.76 -14.41 -1.93
N TYR A 149 -11.71 -14.95 -2.69
CA TYR A 149 -12.16 -16.34 -2.51
C TYR A 149 -11.03 -17.34 -2.69
N ASN A 150 -9.98 -17.00 -3.41
CA ASN A 150 -8.92 -17.90 -3.76
C ASN A 150 -7.66 -17.63 -2.94
N ARG A 151 -7.30 -18.58 -2.08
CA ARG A 151 -5.94 -18.67 -1.55
C ARG A 151 -5.02 -19.26 -2.61
N CYS A 152 -3.74 -18.95 -2.52
CA CYS A 152 -2.74 -19.47 -3.42
C CYS A 152 -1.68 -20.25 -2.63
N ILE A 153 -1.37 -21.47 -3.11
CA ILE A 153 -0.22 -22.24 -2.66
C ILE A 153 0.81 -22.22 -3.78
N VAL A 154 2.02 -21.80 -3.47
CA VAL A 154 3.17 -21.98 -4.35
C VAL A 154 3.86 -23.26 -3.92
N VAL A 155 3.93 -24.23 -4.84
CA VAL A 155 4.51 -25.56 -4.59
C VAL A 155 5.72 -25.75 -5.48
N LYS A 156 6.84 -26.16 -4.89
CA LYS A 156 8.02 -26.63 -5.60
C LYS A 156 8.05 -28.15 -5.58
N THR A 157 8.13 -28.77 -6.75
CA THR A 157 8.13 -30.22 -6.91
C THR A 157 9.49 -30.75 -7.38
N ALA A 158 9.78 -32.03 -7.16
CA ALA A 158 11.02 -32.62 -7.64
C ALA A 158 11.04 -32.79 -9.18
N TYR A 159 9.88 -32.97 -9.78
CA TYR A 159 9.69 -33.19 -11.23
C TYR A 159 8.50 -32.36 -11.69
N ASP A 160 8.34 -32.23 -13.02
CA ASP A 160 7.16 -31.58 -13.59
C ASP A 160 5.88 -32.38 -13.33
N LEU A 161 4.79 -31.66 -13.05
CA LEU A 161 3.46 -32.25 -12.89
C LEU A 161 3.03 -33.02 -14.16
N PRO A 162 2.62 -34.27 -14.05
CA PRO A 162 2.07 -35.00 -15.18
C PRO A 162 0.75 -34.37 -15.58
N LYS A 163 0.71 -33.74 -16.75
CA LYS A 163 -0.41 -33.05 -17.39
C LYS A 163 -1.44 -32.50 -16.37
N GLU A 164 -1.47 -31.20 -16.26
CA GLU A 164 -2.29 -30.36 -15.35
C GLU A 164 -3.76 -30.84 -15.20
N ASN A 165 -4.31 -31.47 -16.24
CA ASN A 165 -5.69 -31.96 -16.28
C ASN A 165 -6.08 -33.04 -15.24
N LYS A 166 -5.14 -33.80 -14.68
CA LYS A 166 -5.51 -34.84 -13.69
C LYS A 166 -5.87 -34.27 -12.33
N ILE A 167 -5.15 -33.23 -11.90
CA ILE A 167 -5.36 -32.61 -10.59
C ILE A 167 -6.63 -31.77 -10.61
N CYS A 168 -6.85 -31.00 -11.69
CA CYS A 168 -8.07 -30.22 -11.88
C CYS A 168 -9.34 -31.11 -12.02
N ASN A 169 -9.20 -32.35 -12.49
CA ASN A 169 -10.33 -33.27 -12.56
C ASN A 169 -10.74 -33.83 -11.20
N GLU A 170 -9.78 -33.96 -10.26
CA GLU A 170 -10.08 -34.48 -8.92
C GLU A 170 -10.41 -33.38 -7.91
N LEU A 171 -9.93 -32.16 -8.16
CA LEU A 171 -10.22 -30.98 -7.36
C LEU A 171 -10.87 -29.92 -8.29
N PRO A 172 -12.18 -29.98 -8.50
CA PRO A 172 -12.88 -28.96 -9.31
C PRO A 172 -12.70 -27.58 -8.67
N ASN A 173 -12.72 -26.54 -9.48
CA ASN A 173 -12.61 -25.14 -9.08
C ASN A 173 -11.23 -24.71 -8.54
N ILE A 174 -10.15 -25.49 -8.82
CA ILE A 174 -8.79 -25.03 -8.64
C ILE A 174 -8.18 -24.59 -9.97
N THR A 175 -7.26 -23.62 -9.91
CA THR A 175 -6.41 -23.26 -11.06
C THR A 175 -4.96 -23.60 -10.75
N VAL A 176 -4.26 -24.19 -11.71
CA VAL A 176 -2.86 -24.57 -11.59
C VAL A 176 -2.08 -23.89 -12.69
N GLU A 177 -1.16 -23.02 -12.31
CA GLU A 177 -0.30 -22.29 -13.23
C GLU A 177 1.16 -22.64 -12.97
N LYS A 178 1.93 -22.97 -14.03
CA LYS A 178 3.36 -23.17 -13.93
C LYS A 178 4.06 -21.82 -14.01
N THR A 179 4.72 -21.41 -12.93
CA THR A 179 5.40 -20.09 -12.85
C THR A 179 6.89 -20.18 -13.13
N ASP A 180 7.51 -21.34 -12.85
CA ASP A 180 8.94 -21.57 -13.10
C ASP A 180 9.21 -23.08 -13.27
N SER A 181 10.46 -23.48 -13.49
CA SER A 181 10.86 -24.89 -13.52
C SER A 181 10.54 -25.58 -12.21
N HIS A 182 9.63 -26.57 -12.29
CA HIS A 182 9.11 -27.33 -11.12
C HIS A 182 8.42 -26.47 -10.03
N VAL A 183 7.98 -25.23 -10.37
CA VAL A 183 7.23 -24.37 -9.46
C VAL A 183 5.84 -24.11 -10.03
N TYR A 184 4.83 -24.37 -9.20
CA TYR A 184 3.43 -24.26 -9.55
C TYR A 184 2.72 -23.35 -8.57
N GLU A 185 1.86 -22.51 -9.07
CA GLU A 185 0.95 -21.68 -8.30
C GLU A 185 -0.45 -22.27 -8.41
N ILE A 186 -1.04 -22.63 -7.26
CA ILE A 186 -2.34 -23.29 -7.19
C ILE A 186 -3.29 -22.39 -6.42
N SER A 187 -4.27 -21.86 -7.14
CA SER A 187 -5.33 -21.04 -6.54
C SER A 187 -6.57 -21.87 -6.29
N PHE A 188 -7.15 -21.75 -5.11
CA PHE A 188 -8.32 -22.52 -4.66
C PHE A 188 -9.22 -21.70 -3.75
N ASN A 189 -10.52 -22.03 -3.75
CA ASN A 189 -11.48 -21.42 -2.83
C ASN A 189 -11.27 -22.01 -1.41
N GLN A 190 -10.99 -21.13 -0.43
CA GLN A 190 -10.77 -21.53 0.97
C GLN A 190 -12.04 -22.10 1.66
N ASP A 191 -13.23 -21.81 1.13
CA ASP A 191 -14.50 -22.34 1.66
C ASP A 191 -14.77 -23.79 1.15
N GLU A 192 -14.13 -24.18 0.02
CA GLU A 192 -14.24 -25.50 -0.56
C GLU A 192 -13.09 -26.43 -0.14
N TYR A 193 -11.88 -25.90 -0.07
CA TYR A 193 -10.67 -26.67 0.19
C TYR A 193 -9.78 -26.03 1.26
N SER A 194 -9.23 -26.84 2.15
CA SER A 194 -8.12 -26.41 3.00
C SER A 194 -6.79 -26.53 2.26
N ALA A 195 -5.81 -25.69 2.61
CA ALA A 195 -4.45 -25.82 2.08
C ALA A 195 -3.87 -27.21 2.30
N TYR A 196 -4.18 -27.82 3.45
CA TYR A 196 -3.77 -29.18 3.77
C TYR A 196 -4.31 -30.22 2.77
N ASN A 197 -5.60 -30.14 2.43
CA ASN A 197 -6.22 -31.07 1.47
C ASN A 197 -5.56 -30.98 0.08
N ILE A 198 -5.25 -29.75 -0.36
CA ILE A 198 -4.56 -29.53 -1.64
C ILE A 198 -3.15 -30.15 -1.60
N ILE A 199 -2.37 -29.86 -0.55
CA ILE A 199 -1.01 -30.38 -0.40
C ILE A 199 -1.02 -31.91 -0.29
N GLN A 200 -1.91 -32.49 0.50
CA GLN A 200 -2.05 -33.93 0.65
C GLN A 200 -2.33 -34.57 -0.71
N LYS A 201 -3.28 -34.02 -1.47
CA LYS A 201 -3.64 -34.56 -2.78
C LYS A 201 -2.51 -34.45 -3.79
N LEU A 202 -1.79 -33.31 -3.80
CA LEU A 202 -0.61 -33.14 -4.66
C LEU A 202 0.49 -34.14 -4.34
N SER A 203 0.70 -34.46 -3.05
CA SER A 203 1.75 -35.37 -2.61
C SER A 203 1.51 -36.84 -3.06
N GLU A 204 0.27 -37.17 -3.42
CA GLU A 204 -0.07 -38.48 -4.03
C GLU A 204 0.50 -38.62 -5.46
N TYR A 205 0.68 -37.49 -6.16
CA TYR A 205 1.16 -37.47 -7.56
C TYR A 205 2.65 -37.19 -7.69
N LEU A 206 3.20 -36.37 -6.78
CA LEU A 206 4.58 -35.90 -6.86
C LEU A 206 5.20 -35.62 -5.50
N PRO A 207 6.52 -35.92 -5.34
CA PRO A 207 7.25 -35.44 -4.17
C PRO A 207 7.27 -33.92 -4.13
N ILE A 208 6.69 -33.32 -3.11
CA ILE A 208 6.76 -31.92 -2.82
C ILE A 208 8.11 -31.64 -2.14
N VAL A 209 8.89 -30.72 -2.69
CA VAL A 209 10.18 -30.30 -2.14
C VAL A 209 10.00 -29.17 -1.15
N ASP A 210 9.10 -28.23 -1.47
CA ASP A 210 8.81 -27.06 -0.64
C ASP A 210 7.44 -26.50 -1.01
N PHE A 211 6.81 -25.76 -0.08
CA PHE A 211 5.59 -25.02 -0.37
C PHE A 211 5.47 -23.79 0.50
N SER A 212 4.78 -22.77 -0.01
CA SER A 212 4.38 -21.58 0.74
C SER A 212 2.93 -21.24 0.47
N LEU A 213 2.21 -20.83 1.52
CA LEU A 213 0.86 -20.32 1.41
C LEU A 213 0.93 -18.80 1.21
N ARG A 214 0.32 -18.30 0.15
CA ARG A 214 0.17 -16.88 -0.10
C ARG A 214 -1.28 -16.46 0.10
N GLU A 215 -1.47 -15.46 0.92
CA GLU A 215 -2.75 -14.76 0.95
C GLU A 215 -2.82 -13.81 -0.24
N PRO A 216 -4.01 -13.65 -0.86
CA PRO A 216 -4.16 -12.69 -1.94
C PRO A 216 -3.84 -11.28 -1.45
N SER A 217 -3.05 -10.56 -2.22
CA SER A 217 -2.77 -9.16 -1.96
C SER A 217 -3.99 -8.29 -2.31
N VAL A 218 -4.09 -7.11 -1.71
CA VAL A 218 -5.11 -6.12 -2.09
C VAL A 218 -5.01 -5.81 -3.58
N GLU A 219 -3.80 -5.81 -4.14
CA GLU A 219 -3.55 -5.59 -5.56
C GLU A 219 -4.24 -6.63 -6.46
N GLN A 220 -4.13 -7.92 -6.13
CA GLN A 220 -4.78 -8.98 -6.89
C GLN A 220 -6.30 -8.86 -6.85
N VAL A 221 -6.86 -8.51 -5.69
CA VAL A 221 -8.29 -8.29 -5.52
C VAL A 221 -8.78 -7.10 -6.34
N VAL A 222 -8.09 -5.97 -6.25
CA VAL A 222 -8.45 -4.75 -6.99
C VAL A 222 -8.33 -4.98 -8.50
N LYS A 223 -7.29 -5.68 -8.99
CA LYS A 223 -7.17 -6.06 -10.40
C LYS A 223 -8.35 -6.90 -10.88
N LYS A 224 -8.82 -7.88 -10.10
CA LYS A 224 -10.01 -8.68 -10.44
C LYS A 224 -11.28 -7.83 -10.51
N ILE A 225 -11.44 -6.87 -9.61
CA ILE A 225 -12.55 -5.92 -9.64
C ILE A 225 -12.53 -5.10 -10.94
N TYR A 226 -11.37 -4.57 -11.33
CA TYR A 226 -11.23 -3.79 -12.57
C TYR A 226 -11.44 -4.62 -13.84
N ASN A 227 -11.01 -5.88 -13.86
CA ASN A 227 -11.20 -6.78 -14.99
C ASN A 227 -12.64 -7.28 -15.11
N GLY A 228 -13.51 -6.99 -14.14
CA GLY A 228 -14.90 -7.48 -14.15
C GLY A 228 -15.02 -9.00 -13.88
N GLU A 229 -13.98 -9.62 -13.35
CA GLU A 229 -13.95 -11.05 -13.01
C GLU A 229 -14.75 -11.36 -11.74
N ILE A 230 -15.11 -10.33 -10.98
CA ILE A 230 -15.91 -10.41 -9.76
C ILE A 230 -17.22 -9.70 -10.04
N GLU A 231 -18.34 -10.37 -9.83
CA GLU A 231 -19.67 -9.77 -9.97
C GLU A 231 -19.76 -8.51 -9.10
N ARG A 232 -20.20 -7.43 -9.76
CA ARG A 232 -20.37 -6.10 -9.14
C ARG A 232 -21.67 -6.13 -8.31
N GLU A 233 -21.69 -6.89 -7.22
CA GLU A 233 -22.78 -6.80 -6.24
C GLU A 233 -22.63 -5.47 -5.48
N PHE A 234 -23.27 -4.44 -6.02
CA PHE A 234 -23.44 -3.16 -5.32
C PHE A 234 -24.89 -3.07 -4.84
N GLU A 235 -25.14 -3.58 -3.66
CA GLU A 235 -26.26 -3.08 -2.88
C GLU A 235 -25.85 -1.74 -2.25
N VAL A 236 -26.70 -0.75 -2.50
CA VAL A 236 -26.72 0.65 -2.05
C VAL A 236 -26.78 0.73 -0.53
#